data_9179960ae2433bcf019e1f638d20338d
#
_entry.id   9179960ae2433bcf019e1f638d20338d
#
_cell.length_a   1.000
_cell.length_b   1.000
_cell.length_c   1.000
_cell.angle_alpha   90.00
_cell.angle_beta   90.00
_cell.angle_gamma   90.00
#
_symmetry.space_group_name_H-M   'P 1'
#
loop_
_entity.id
_entity.type
_entity.pdbx_description
1 polymer ?
#
loop_
_entity_poly.entity_id
_entity_poly.type
_entity_poly.pdbx_seq_one_letter_code
_entity_poly.pdbx_strand_id
1 'polypeptide(L)'
;MTSFALNPRLEGDSVFVTDLPLSSVRLMKDANYPWLLLVPRKSDLVEIIDLDDNDQVQLMREISLASTALRNATECEKLNVGALGNQVSQLHVHVIARFRDDSAWPGPVWGVVPPKDYEPDHADRLIGDLRDALADVQ
;
A
#
# COMPACT_ATOMS: atom_id res chain seq x y z
N MET A 1 -1.06 5.88 27.28
CA MET A 1 -0.65 5.18 26.05
C MET A 1 -1.59 5.57 24.91
N THR A 2 -1.04 6.11 23.84
CA THR A 2 -1.85 6.50 22.69
C THR A 2 -2.19 5.27 21.87
N SER A 3 -3.47 5.10 21.56
CA SER A 3 -3.91 4.05 20.63
C SER A 3 -3.56 4.44 19.20
N PHE A 4 -3.36 3.44 18.35
CA PHE A 4 -3.20 3.68 16.91
C PHE A 4 -4.46 4.31 16.33
N ALA A 5 -4.28 5.35 15.54
CA ALA A 5 -5.33 5.96 14.73
C ALA A 5 -4.77 6.27 13.36
N LEU A 6 -5.48 5.86 12.32
CA LEU A 6 -5.07 6.12 10.94
C LEU A 6 -5.16 7.62 10.66
N ASN A 7 -4.10 8.19 10.07
CA ASN A 7 -4.10 9.59 9.68
C ASN A 7 -5.27 9.87 8.72
N PRO A 8 -6.07 10.94 8.96
CA PRO A 8 -7.25 11.24 8.13
C PRO A 8 -6.94 11.40 6.64
N ARG A 9 -5.76 11.87 6.28
CA ARG A 9 -5.38 12.01 4.88
C ARG A 9 -5.15 10.66 4.21
N LEU A 10 -4.48 9.73 4.90
CA LEU A 10 -4.32 8.35 4.40
C LEU A 10 -5.68 7.67 4.27
N GLU A 11 -6.55 7.85 5.24
CA GLU A 11 -7.90 7.31 5.20
C GLU A 11 -8.71 7.86 4.03
N GLY A 12 -8.65 9.17 3.80
CA GLY A 12 -9.36 9.84 2.72
C GLY A 12 -8.84 9.50 1.33
N ASP A 13 -7.55 9.25 1.20
CA ASP A 13 -6.89 8.99 -0.09
C ASP A 13 -6.91 7.52 -0.50
N SER A 14 -7.43 6.63 0.35
CA SER A 14 -7.37 5.18 0.11
C SER A 14 -8.60 4.46 0.63
N VAL A 15 -8.75 3.20 0.21
CA VAL A 15 -9.85 2.33 0.62
C VAL A 15 -9.27 1.11 1.33
N PHE A 16 -9.89 0.71 2.44
CA PHE A 16 -9.45 -0.45 3.21
C PHE A 16 -9.52 -1.73 2.36
N VAL A 17 -8.46 -2.54 2.42
CA VAL A 17 -8.41 -3.87 1.79
C VAL A 17 -8.51 -4.96 2.84
N THR A 18 -7.53 -5.06 3.72
CA THR A 18 -7.49 -6.07 4.78
C THR A 18 -6.47 -5.67 5.85
N ASP A 19 -6.52 -6.35 6.99
CA ASP A 19 -5.50 -6.24 8.03
C ASP A 19 -4.59 -7.46 8.03
N LEU A 20 -3.29 -7.23 8.01
CA LEU A 20 -2.26 -8.21 8.28
C LEU A 20 -1.86 -8.12 9.76
N PRO A 21 -1.04 -9.03 10.29
CA PRO A 21 -0.69 -8.98 11.73
C PRO A 21 -0.15 -7.66 12.22
N LEU A 22 0.66 -6.96 11.43
CA LEU A 22 1.21 -5.64 11.80
C LEU A 22 0.51 -4.51 11.08
N SER A 23 0.30 -4.62 9.78
CA SER A 23 -0.12 -3.50 8.93
C SER A 23 -1.55 -3.62 8.44
N SER A 24 -2.22 -2.49 8.35
CA SER A 24 -3.44 -2.35 7.54
C SER A 24 -3.04 -2.18 6.08
N VAL A 25 -3.69 -2.90 5.18
CA VAL A 25 -3.46 -2.79 3.73
C VAL A 25 -4.61 -1.98 3.12
N ARG A 26 -4.26 -0.97 2.34
CA ARG A 26 -5.21 -0.06 1.72
C ARG A 26 -4.89 0.12 0.23
N LEU A 27 -5.92 0.35 -0.57
CA LEU A 27 -5.79 0.66 -2.01
C LEU A 27 -5.91 2.17 -2.21
N MET A 28 -4.91 2.80 -2.81
CA MET A 28 -4.97 4.22 -3.15
C MET A 28 -6.07 4.49 -4.18
N LYS A 29 -6.76 5.61 -4.01
CA LYS A 29 -7.80 6.08 -4.94
C LYS A 29 -7.16 6.72 -6.17
N ASP A 30 -6.38 5.93 -6.90
CA ASP A 30 -5.70 6.38 -8.12
C ASP A 30 -5.60 5.21 -9.10
N ALA A 31 -6.46 5.24 -10.11
CA ALA A 31 -6.51 4.18 -11.12
C ALA A 31 -5.41 4.28 -12.18
N ASN A 32 -4.56 5.31 -12.12
CA ASN A 32 -3.40 5.39 -13.02
C ASN A 32 -2.44 4.23 -12.78
N TYR A 33 -2.36 3.75 -11.52
CA TYR A 33 -1.49 2.64 -11.11
C TYR A 33 -2.20 1.84 -10.01
N PRO A 34 -2.20 0.48 -10.04
CA PRO A 34 -2.60 -0.30 -8.87
C PRO A 34 -1.59 -0.04 -7.74
N TRP A 35 -2.06 0.55 -6.65
CA TRP A 35 -1.18 1.19 -5.67
C TRP A 35 -1.67 0.88 -4.26
N LEU A 36 -0.89 0.09 -3.50
CA LEU A 36 -1.20 -0.26 -2.13
C LEU A 36 -0.44 0.59 -1.13
N LEU A 37 -1.05 0.80 0.02
CA LEU A 37 -0.38 1.30 1.23
C LEU A 37 -0.41 0.22 2.29
N LEU A 38 0.72 0.02 2.98
CA LEU A 38 0.79 -0.76 4.20
C LEU A 38 1.05 0.19 5.35
N VAL A 39 0.14 0.25 6.30
CA VAL A 39 0.23 1.15 7.45
C VAL A 39 0.37 0.32 8.72
N PRO A 40 1.57 0.22 9.32
CA PRO A 40 1.74 -0.49 10.59
C PRO A 40 0.84 0.11 11.68
N ARG A 41 0.10 -0.74 12.39
CA ARG A 41 -0.90 -0.31 13.37
C ARG A 41 -0.28 -0.13 14.75
N LYS A 42 0.71 0.74 14.83
CA LYS A 42 1.32 1.17 16.11
C LYS A 42 1.40 2.67 16.13
N SER A 43 1.20 3.24 17.31
CA SER A 43 1.21 4.70 17.48
C SER A 43 2.63 5.27 17.36
N ASP A 44 2.69 6.53 16.95
CA ASP A 44 3.91 7.36 16.96
C ASP A 44 5.06 6.84 16.09
N LEU A 45 4.73 6.10 15.02
CA LEU A 45 5.72 5.64 14.05
C LEU A 45 5.88 6.65 12.92
N VAL A 46 7.11 7.05 12.65
CA VAL A 46 7.47 7.91 11.50
C VAL A 46 8.38 7.13 10.55
N GLU A 47 9.43 6.53 11.07
CA GLU A 47 10.42 5.82 10.28
C GLU A 47 10.34 4.31 10.53
N ILE A 48 10.85 3.53 9.57
CA ILE A 48 10.92 2.07 9.74
C ILE A 48 11.73 1.72 11.00
N ILE A 49 12.79 2.47 11.28
CA ILE A 49 13.65 2.24 12.44
C ILE A 49 12.96 2.54 13.77
N ASP A 50 11.80 3.16 13.77
CA ASP A 50 11.00 3.38 14.99
C ASP A 50 10.29 2.09 15.43
N LEU A 51 10.17 1.10 14.55
CA LEU A 51 9.70 -0.24 14.91
C LEU A 51 10.80 -1.01 15.64
N ASP A 52 10.41 -1.91 16.56
CA ASP A 52 11.38 -2.84 17.12
C ASP A 52 11.84 -3.86 16.06
N ASP A 53 12.88 -4.62 16.38
CA ASP A 53 13.50 -5.53 15.41
C ASP A 53 12.52 -6.58 14.89
N ASN A 54 11.68 -7.14 15.75
CA ASN A 54 10.70 -8.14 15.34
C ASN A 54 9.66 -7.57 14.40
N ASP A 55 9.20 -6.35 14.67
CA ASP A 55 8.23 -5.68 13.82
C ASP A 55 8.84 -5.23 12.48
N GLN A 56 10.12 -4.88 12.46
CA GLN A 56 10.80 -4.62 11.18
C GLN A 56 10.83 -5.88 10.30
N VAL A 57 11.11 -7.03 10.88
CA VAL A 57 11.05 -8.33 10.17
C VAL A 57 9.63 -8.62 9.70
N GLN A 58 8.65 -8.41 10.57
CA GLN A 58 7.24 -8.61 10.22
C GLN A 58 6.79 -7.68 9.09
N LEU A 59 7.20 -6.41 9.13
CA LEU A 59 6.88 -5.46 8.07
C LEU A 59 7.43 -5.92 6.72
N MET A 60 8.69 -6.38 6.68
CA MET A 60 9.27 -6.88 5.44
C MET A 60 8.52 -8.08 4.90
N ARG A 61 8.09 -8.99 5.79
CA ARG A 61 7.26 -10.14 5.40
C ARG A 61 5.94 -9.67 4.79
N GLU A 62 5.30 -8.68 5.39
CA GLU A 62 4.02 -8.15 4.89
C GLU A 62 4.19 -7.42 3.57
N ILE A 63 5.27 -6.67 3.39
CA ILE A 63 5.62 -6.05 2.11
C ILE A 63 5.75 -7.13 1.03
N SER A 64 6.42 -8.22 1.33
CA SER A 64 6.60 -9.34 0.40
C SER A 64 5.26 -10.00 0.04
N LEU A 65 4.41 -10.24 1.02
CA LEU A 65 3.08 -10.82 0.81
C LEU A 65 2.21 -9.91 -0.05
N ALA A 66 2.16 -8.63 0.28
CA ALA A 66 1.37 -7.64 -0.46
C ALA A 66 1.90 -7.47 -1.89
N SER A 67 3.20 -7.44 -2.07
CA SER A 67 3.86 -7.34 -3.38
C SER A 67 3.50 -8.54 -4.27
N THR A 68 3.55 -9.74 -3.71
CA THR A 68 3.20 -10.97 -4.43
C THR A 68 1.72 -10.97 -4.82
N ALA A 69 0.84 -10.60 -3.88
CA ALA A 69 -0.60 -10.52 -4.15
C ALA A 69 -0.91 -9.51 -5.25
N LEU A 70 -0.29 -8.33 -5.19
CA LEU A 70 -0.49 -7.28 -6.18
C LEU A 70 0.01 -7.70 -7.56
N ARG A 71 1.20 -8.28 -7.62
CA ARG A 71 1.78 -8.75 -8.89
C ARG A 71 0.89 -9.81 -9.53
N ASN A 72 0.40 -10.76 -8.75
CA ASN A 72 -0.47 -11.83 -9.27
C ASN A 72 -1.82 -11.29 -9.73
N ALA A 73 -2.38 -10.33 -9.02
CA ALA A 73 -3.68 -9.74 -9.39
C ALA A 73 -3.61 -8.84 -10.62
N THR A 74 -2.46 -8.21 -10.89
CA THR A 74 -2.32 -7.21 -11.96
C THR A 74 -1.45 -7.66 -13.12
N GLU A 75 -0.63 -8.70 -12.91
CA GLU A 75 0.38 -9.14 -13.89
C GLU A 75 1.36 -8.01 -14.25
N CYS A 76 1.71 -7.17 -13.28
CA CYS A 76 2.56 -6.01 -13.51
C CYS A 76 3.99 -6.42 -13.91
N GLU A 77 4.66 -5.50 -14.61
CA GLU A 77 6.02 -5.71 -15.12
C GLU A 77 7.09 -5.35 -14.11
N LYS A 78 6.75 -4.48 -13.14
CA LYS A 78 7.67 -3.99 -12.13
C LYS A 78 6.90 -3.64 -10.87
N LEU A 79 7.52 -3.76 -9.70
CA LEU A 79 7.01 -3.28 -8.43
C LEU A 79 7.91 -2.16 -7.93
N ASN A 80 7.31 -1.06 -7.49
CA ASN A 80 8.03 -0.03 -6.75
C ASN A 80 7.58 -0.06 -5.29
N VAL A 81 8.54 -0.11 -4.39
CA VAL A 81 8.30 -0.14 -2.95
C VAL A 81 9.08 1.01 -2.31
N GLY A 82 8.43 1.77 -1.46
CA GLY A 82 9.09 2.89 -0.80
C GLY A 82 8.26 3.49 0.31
N ALA A 83 8.94 4.14 1.25
CA ALA A 83 8.33 4.91 2.32
C ALA A 83 8.86 6.35 2.21
N LEU A 84 7.98 7.30 1.90
CA LEU A 84 8.35 8.71 1.75
C LEU A 84 8.11 9.49 3.04
N GLY A 85 6.83 9.69 3.39
CA GLY A 85 6.47 10.36 4.64
C GLY A 85 6.72 11.86 4.66
N ASN A 86 6.98 12.48 3.50
CA ASN A 86 7.31 13.92 3.45
C ASN A 86 6.09 14.82 3.66
N GLN A 87 4.89 14.33 3.31
CA GLN A 87 3.64 15.06 3.50
C GLN A 87 2.85 14.52 4.69
N VAL A 88 2.71 13.19 4.79
CA VAL A 88 2.08 12.52 5.92
C VAL A 88 3.17 11.72 6.64
N SER A 89 3.47 12.11 7.86
CA SER A 89 4.59 11.53 8.61
C SER A 89 4.28 10.15 9.20
N GLN A 90 3.01 9.79 9.40
CA GLN A 90 2.67 8.46 9.89
C GLN A 90 3.25 7.41 8.94
N LEU A 91 4.02 6.45 9.48
CA LEU A 91 4.71 5.45 8.69
C LEU A 91 3.74 4.68 7.80
N HIS A 92 3.98 4.72 6.49
CA HIS A 92 3.25 3.93 5.51
C HIS A 92 4.19 3.57 4.37
N VAL A 93 4.05 2.35 3.88
CA VAL A 93 4.88 1.82 2.79
C VAL A 93 4.02 1.70 1.55
N HIS A 94 4.51 2.29 0.46
CA HIS A 94 3.88 2.20 -0.85
C HIS A 94 4.33 0.91 -1.54
N VAL A 95 3.40 0.18 -2.14
CA VAL A 95 3.67 -0.95 -3.03
C VAL A 95 2.89 -0.71 -4.31
N ILE A 96 3.58 -0.47 -5.41
CA ILE A 96 2.98 0.04 -6.64
C ILE A 96 3.27 -0.89 -7.80
N ALA A 97 2.20 -1.33 -8.47
CA ALA A 97 2.31 -2.11 -9.70
C ALA A 97 2.61 -1.18 -10.87
N ARG A 98 3.71 -1.44 -11.57
CA ARG A 98 4.16 -0.59 -12.66
C ARG A 98 4.12 -1.34 -14.00
N PHE A 99 3.77 -0.57 -15.04
CA PHE A 99 3.72 -1.04 -16.42
C PHE A 99 4.51 -0.09 -17.30
N ARG A 100 5.14 -0.61 -18.34
CA ARG A 100 5.99 0.20 -19.24
C ARG A 100 5.20 1.27 -20.00
N ASP A 101 3.89 1.11 -20.09
CA ASP A 101 2.99 2.07 -20.72
C ASP A 101 2.23 2.94 -19.72
N ASP A 102 2.54 2.86 -18.41
CA ASP A 102 1.87 3.70 -17.43
C ASP A 102 2.28 5.17 -17.54
N SER A 103 1.48 6.04 -16.92
CA SER A 103 1.60 7.49 -17.11
C SER A 103 2.93 8.10 -16.65
N ALA A 104 3.67 7.42 -15.77
CA ALA A 104 4.93 7.94 -15.21
C ALA A 104 6.16 7.20 -15.69
N TRP A 105 6.00 6.02 -16.31
CA TRP A 105 7.13 5.18 -16.68
C TRP A 105 8.17 5.95 -17.52
N PRO A 106 9.49 5.81 -17.26
CA PRO A 106 10.13 4.94 -16.27
C PRO A 106 10.34 5.62 -14.91
N GLY A 107 9.82 6.78 -14.69
CA GLY A 107 10.00 7.54 -13.45
C GLY A 107 9.07 7.09 -12.33
N PRO A 108 9.31 7.59 -11.10
CA PRO A 108 8.40 7.35 -9.98
C PRO A 108 7.03 7.98 -10.23
N VAL A 109 6.01 7.51 -9.49
CA VAL A 109 4.61 7.93 -9.73
C VAL A 109 4.23 9.25 -9.07
N TRP A 110 4.91 9.64 -7.98
CA TRP A 110 4.49 10.79 -7.18
C TRP A 110 4.57 12.10 -7.96
N GLY A 111 3.45 12.82 -8.03
CA GLY A 111 3.39 14.17 -8.61
C GLY A 111 3.45 14.24 -10.13
N VAL A 112 3.32 13.13 -10.85
CA VAL A 112 3.44 13.11 -12.31
C VAL A 112 2.12 13.46 -12.99
N VAL A 113 1.02 12.80 -12.60
CA VAL A 113 -0.32 13.06 -13.15
C VAL A 113 -1.34 13.17 -12.02
N PRO A 114 -2.47 13.86 -12.24
CA PRO A 114 -3.54 13.90 -11.24
C PRO A 114 -4.10 12.50 -10.98
N PRO A 115 -4.60 12.23 -9.76
CA PRO A 115 -5.29 10.98 -9.47
C PRO A 115 -6.47 10.75 -10.41
N LYS A 116 -6.72 9.48 -10.72
CA LYS A 116 -7.83 9.07 -11.57
C LYS A 116 -8.74 8.13 -10.80
N ASP A 117 -10.06 8.36 -10.88
CA ASP A 117 -11.03 7.50 -10.21
C ASP A 117 -11.06 6.12 -10.85
N TYR A 118 -11.17 5.07 -9.99
CA TYR A 118 -11.47 3.73 -10.45
C TYR A 118 -12.90 3.64 -10.95
N GLU A 119 -13.13 2.85 -11.98
CA GLU A 119 -14.47 2.34 -12.25
C GLU A 119 -14.89 1.48 -11.04
N PRO A 120 -16.11 1.64 -10.48
CA PRO A 120 -16.49 0.99 -9.21
C PRO A 120 -16.28 -0.52 -9.20
N ASP A 121 -16.68 -1.22 -10.26
CA ASP A 121 -16.52 -2.66 -10.36
C ASP A 121 -15.06 -3.09 -10.43
N HIS A 122 -14.20 -2.27 -11.00
CA HIS A 122 -12.78 -2.56 -11.14
C HIS A 122 -12.06 -2.51 -9.80
N ALA A 123 -12.34 -1.49 -8.99
CA ALA A 123 -11.79 -1.39 -7.65
C ALA A 123 -12.26 -2.56 -6.77
N ASP A 124 -13.56 -2.88 -6.83
CA ASP A 124 -14.13 -3.96 -6.03
C ASP A 124 -13.52 -5.31 -6.36
N ARG A 125 -13.29 -5.60 -7.65
CA ARG A 125 -12.65 -6.85 -8.07
C ARG A 125 -11.21 -6.94 -7.60
N LEU A 126 -10.46 -5.86 -7.76
CA LEU A 126 -9.07 -5.81 -7.32
C LEU A 126 -8.96 -6.01 -5.80
N ILE A 127 -9.81 -5.32 -5.03
CA ILE A 127 -9.84 -5.46 -3.57
C ILE A 127 -10.21 -6.89 -3.19
N GLY A 128 -11.20 -7.48 -3.86
CA GLY A 128 -11.61 -8.87 -3.61
C GLY A 128 -10.48 -9.87 -3.87
N ASP A 129 -9.77 -9.73 -4.99
CA ASP A 129 -8.65 -10.59 -5.33
C ASP A 129 -7.51 -10.46 -4.32
N LEU A 130 -7.23 -9.25 -3.86
CA LEU A 130 -6.19 -8.99 -2.87
C LEU A 130 -6.57 -9.58 -1.50
N ARG A 131 -7.82 -9.42 -1.08
CA ARG A 131 -8.31 -10.00 0.17
C ARG A 131 -8.17 -11.51 0.17
N ASP A 132 -8.57 -12.16 -0.91
CA ASP A 132 -8.48 -13.62 -1.05
C ASP A 132 -7.03 -14.09 -0.99
N ALA A 133 -6.14 -13.42 -1.71
CA ALA A 133 -4.73 -13.76 -1.74
C ALA A 133 -4.07 -13.58 -0.38
N LEU A 134 -4.40 -12.52 0.36
CA LEU A 134 -3.79 -12.21 1.64
C LEU A 134 -4.42 -12.98 2.80
N ALA A 135 -5.64 -13.46 2.68
CA ALA A 135 -6.28 -14.28 3.69
C ALA A 135 -5.57 -15.64 3.85
N ASP A 136 -5.06 -16.21 2.77
CA ASP A 136 -4.50 -17.56 2.74
C ASP A 136 -3.07 -17.64 3.29
N VAL A 137 -2.40 -16.51 3.53
CA VAL A 137 -0.96 -16.48 3.85
C VAL A 137 -0.65 -15.88 5.23
N GLN A 138 -1.66 -15.60 6.03
CA GLN A 138 -1.49 -15.05 7.37
C GLN A 138 -1.08 -16.10 8.40
#